data_c963022eddfafe4bba89a70d6bb5c39b
#
_entry.id   c963022eddfafe4bba89a70d6bb5c39b
#
_cell.length_a   1.000
_cell.length_b   1.000
_cell.length_c   1.000
_cell.angle_alpha   90.00
_cell.angle_beta   90.00
_cell.angle_gamma   90.00
#
_symmetry.space_group_name_H-M   'P 1'
#
loop_
_entity.id
_entity.type
_entity.pdbx_description
1 polymer ?
#
loop_
_entity_poly.entity_id
_entity_poly.type
_entity_poly.pdbx_seq_one_letter_code
_entity_poly.pdbx_strand_id
1 'polypeptide(L)'
;MMGGYIMIALPQCLEFPYDDRSREVCDFYLQILEIKNNSVFMHSKQVANYSASIAAKIGLPPAEVACIKTAALLHDIGQLSVPNLVLSKVPYLTKREEAAYKRHCLAGAAMLENFPEFGSIISIIRSHHEKYDGTGYPKRLKGQNIPLGARIIAVANYYDRYINPCTQHWQKTHAEAITELQDKAGQDFDPHIVKAFIESVLPLAIEAHK
;
A
#
# COMPACT_ATOMS: atom_id res chain seq x y z
N MET A 1 -1.66 -26.90 8.28
CA MET A 1 -1.78 -25.87 9.34
C MET A 1 -2.11 -24.57 8.62
N MET A 2 -3.31 -24.05 8.79
CA MET A 2 -3.73 -22.78 8.18
C MET A 2 -3.01 -21.65 8.92
N GLY A 3 -2.11 -20.96 8.22
CA GLY A 3 -1.50 -19.74 8.74
C GLY A 3 -2.58 -18.69 8.96
N GLY A 4 -2.87 -18.40 10.23
CA GLY A 4 -3.88 -17.42 10.60
C GLY A 4 -3.48 -16.03 10.13
N TYR A 5 -4.37 -15.37 9.40
CA TYR A 5 -4.27 -13.94 9.13
C TYR A 5 -4.28 -13.18 10.45
N ILE A 6 -3.19 -12.49 10.74
CA ILE A 6 -3.18 -11.54 11.84
C ILE A 6 -3.96 -10.31 11.36
N MET A 7 -5.25 -10.27 11.65
CA MET A 7 -5.99 -9.02 11.58
C MET A 7 -5.57 -8.17 12.79
N ILE A 8 -4.64 -7.26 12.56
CA ILE A 8 -4.36 -6.22 13.56
C ILE A 8 -5.64 -5.39 13.67
N ALA A 9 -6.36 -5.58 14.78
CA ALA A 9 -7.52 -4.79 15.10
C ALA A 9 -7.05 -3.35 15.37
N LEU A 10 -7.26 -2.46 14.42
CA LEU A 10 -7.10 -1.03 14.66
C LEU A 10 -8.29 -0.50 15.47
N PRO A 11 -8.10 0.60 16.23
CA PRO A 11 -9.20 1.30 16.89
C PRO A 11 -10.33 1.54 15.89
N GLN A 12 -11.54 1.18 16.27
CA GLN A 12 -12.75 1.11 15.44
C GLN A 12 -13.29 2.44 14.91
N CYS A 13 -12.60 3.57 15.07
CA CYS A 13 -13.11 4.90 14.77
C CYS A 13 -12.07 5.80 14.12
N LEU A 14 -11.57 5.44 12.95
CA LEU A 14 -11.13 6.49 12.03
C LEU A 14 -12.32 6.73 11.09
N GLU A 15 -13.03 7.83 11.33
CA GLU A 15 -14.07 8.30 10.43
C GLU A 15 -13.51 8.37 9.02
N PHE A 16 -14.27 7.86 8.05
CA PHE A 16 -13.91 7.99 6.64
C PHE A 16 -13.91 9.49 6.31
N PRO A 17 -12.81 10.08 5.81
CA PRO A 17 -12.66 11.53 5.77
C PRO A 17 -13.48 12.21 4.67
N TYR A 18 -14.35 11.47 4.02
CA TYR A 18 -15.11 11.87 2.85
C TYR A 18 -16.61 11.69 3.09
N ASP A 19 -17.43 12.34 2.25
CA ASP A 19 -18.88 12.23 2.27
C ASP A 19 -19.39 10.82 1.86
N ASP A 20 -20.71 10.60 1.97
CA ASP A 20 -21.32 9.30 1.67
C ASP A 20 -21.12 8.88 0.21
N ARG A 21 -21.13 9.83 -0.74
CA ARG A 21 -20.88 9.56 -2.16
C ARG A 21 -19.46 9.05 -2.39
N SER A 22 -18.49 9.67 -1.78
CA SER A 22 -17.08 9.24 -1.87
C SER A 22 -16.88 7.87 -1.26
N ARG A 23 -17.60 7.58 -0.17
CA ARG A 23 -17.61 6.24 0.44
C ARG A 23 -18.16 5.21 -0.53
N GLU A 24 -19.30 5.47 -1.18
CA GLU A 24 -19.89 4.57 -2.19
C GLU A 24 -18.93 4.30 -3.35
N VAL A 25 -18.21 5.31 -3.82
CA VAL A 25 -17.18 5.15 -4.87
C VAL A 25 -16.03 4.25 -4.40
N CYS A 26 -15.54 4.44 -3.18
CA CYS A 26 -14.51 3.56 -2.62
C CYS A 26 -15.00 2.12 -2.52
N ASP A 27 -16.19 1.92 -1.93
CA ASP A 27 -16.78 0.61 -1.74
C ASP A 27 -17.01 -0.10 -3.09
N PHE A 28 -17.45 0.62 -4.11
CA PHE A 28 -17.61 0.10 -5.46
C PHE A 28 -16.30 -0.45 -6.04
N TYR A 29 -15.23 0.34 -6.01
CA TYR A 29 -13.92 -0.11 -6.52
C TYR A 29 -13.35 -1.27 -5.70
N LEU A 30 -13.52 -1.24 -4.39
CA LEU A 30 -13.03 -2.32 -3.51
C LEU A 30 -13.80 -3.62 -3.73
N GLN A 31 -15.12 -3.58 -3.93
CA GLN A 31 -15.92 -4.75 -4.27
C GLN A 31 -15.51 -5.37 -5.62
N ILE A 32 -15.29 -4.53 -6.64
CA ILE A 32 -14.81 -5.04 -7.93
C ILE A 32 -13.42 -5.65 -7.79
N LEU A 33 -12.53 -5.03 -7.00
CA LEU A 33 -11.19 -5.58 -6.75
C LEU A 33 -11.26 -6.91 -6.02
N GLU A 34 -12.13 -7.05 -5.02
CA GLU A 34 -12.37 -8.29 -4.28
C GLU A 34 -12.84 -9.42 -5.21
N ILE A 35 -13.82 -9.13 -6.08
CA ILE A 35 -14.34 -10.10 -7.05
C ILE A 35 -13.26 -10.50 -8.06
N LYS A 36 -12.49 -9.54 -8.57
CA LYS A 36 -11.46 -9.80 -9.59
C LYS A 36 -10.23 -10.49 -9.01
N ASN A 37 -9.79 -10.07 -7.83
CA ASN A 37 -8.59 -10.57 -7.16
C ASN A 37 -8.66 -10.34 -5.64
N ASN A 38 -9.27 -11.27 -4.93
CA ASN A 38 -9.41 -11.21 -3.48
C ASN A 38 -8.05 -11.11 -2.75
N SER A 39 -6.99 -11.67 -3.32
CA SER A 39 -5.64 -11.57 -2.72
C SER A 39 -5.15 -10.12 -2.69
N VAL A 40 -5.33 -9.37 -3.78
CA VAL A 40 -4.97 -7.94 -3.84
C VAL A 40 -5.87 -7.11 -2.93
N PHE A 41 -7.17 -7.43 -2.85
CA PHE A 41 -8.09 -6.76 -1.92
C PHE A 41 -7.66 -6.94 -0.46
N MET A 42 -7.36 -8.16 -0.03
CA MET A 42 -6.88 -8.44 1.33
C MET A 42 -5.53 -7.79 1.62
N HIS A 43 -4.61 -7.80 0.66
CA HIS A 43 -3.36 -7.07 0.69
C HIS A 43 -3.58 -5.56 0.92
N SER A 44 -4.45 -4.93 0.14
CA SER A 44 -4.75 -3.50 0.26
C SER A 44 -5.30 -3.15 1.64
N LYS A 45 -6.13 -4.02 2.24
CA LYS A 45 -6.61 -3.83 3.63
C LYS A 45 -5.48 -3.85 4.64
N GLN A 46 -4.53 -4.77 4.53
CA GLN A 46 -3.40 -4.85 5.45
C GLN A 46 -2.43 -3.67 5.25
N VAL A 47 -2.13 -3.30 4.01
CA VAL A 47 -1.33 -2.11 3.69
C VAL A 47 -1.96 -0.85 4.27
N ALA A 48 -3.30 -0.72 4.21
CA ALA A 48 -4.01 0.40 4.81
C ALA A 48 -3.88 0.44 6.33
N ASN A 49 -3.93 -0.70 6.99
CA ASN A 49 -3.75 -0.81 8.44
C ASN A 49 -2.33 -0.41 8.85
N TYR A 50 -1.30 -0.95 8.19
CA TYR A 50 0.09 -0.57 8.47
C TYR A 50 0.34 0.91 8.18
N SER A 51 -0.18 1.42 7.07
CA SER A 51 -0.02 2.83 6.70
C SER A 51 -0.65 3.77 7.72
N ALA A 52 -1.82 3.45 8.24
CA ALA A 52 -2.47 4.22 9.30
C ALA A 52 -1.66 4.20 10.60
N SER A 53 -1.09 3.03 10.98
CA SER A 53 -0.23 2.91 12.17
C SER A 53 1.04 3.74 12.04
N ILE A 54 1.70 3.72 10.88
CA ILE A 54 2.88 4.57 10.61
C ILE A 54 2.51 6.04 10.69
N ALA A 55 1.42 6.44 10.01
CA ALA A 55 0.96 7.84 9.96
C ALA A 55 0.66 8.38 11.37
N ALA A 56 -0.03 7.60 12.20
CA ALA A 56 -0.29 7.94 13.60
C ALA A 56 1.01 8.01 14.42
N LYS A 57 1.95 7.08 14.22
CA LYS A 57 3.24 7.03 14.93
C LYS A 57 4.11 8.25 14.66
N ILE A 58 4.09 8.78 13.44
CA ILE A 58 4.81 10.02 13.10
C ILE A 58 4.05 11.30 13.48
N GLY A 59 2.91 11.17 14.16
CA GLY A 59 2.16 12.29 14.74
C GLY A 59 1.28 13.04 13.75
N LEU A 60 0.84 12.43 12.65
CA LEU A 60 -0.09 13.07 11.73
C LEU A 60 -1.48 13.26 12.36
N PRO A 61 -2.18 14.35 12.01
CA PRO A 61 -3.56 14.57 12.44
C PRO A 61 -4.50 13.43 11.99
N PRO A 62 -5.57 13.12 12.74
CA PRO A 62 -6.49 12.04 12.39
C PRO A 62 -7.05 12.09 10.97
N ALA A 63 -7.32 13.28 10.45
CA ALA A 63 -7.80 13.46 9.08
C ALA A 63 -6.76 13.06 8.02
N GLU A 64 -5.48 13.35 8.25
CA GLU A 64 -4.39 12.92 7.36
C GLU A 64 -4.16 11.41 7.46
N VAL A 65 -4.25 10.83 8.66
CA VAL A 65 -4.18 9.37 8.87
C VAL A 65 -5.29 8.69 8.07
N ALA A 66 -6.54 9.20 8.16
CA ALA A 66 -7.67 8.65 7.43
C ALA A 66 -7.50 8.79 5.90
N CYS A 67 -6.99 9.92 5.43
CA CYS A 67 -6.65 10.16 4.02
C CYS A 67 -5.62 9.14 3.50
N ILE A 68 -4.52 8.93 4.24
CA ILE A 68 -3.47 7.97 3.87
C ILE A 68 -4.01 6.53 3.91
N LYS A 69 -4.83 6.20 4.90
CA LYS A 69 -5.50 4.89 4.98
C LYS A 69 -6.37 4.63 3.76
N THR A 70 -7.18 5.61 3.34
CA THR A 70 -8.00 5.50 2.13
C THR A 70 -7.15 5.36 0.87
N ALA A 71 -6.07 6.15 0.74
CA ALA A 71 -5.12 6.02 -0.37
C ALA A 71 -4.51 4.61 -0.42
N ALA A 72 -4.17 4.04 0.73
CA ALA A 72 -3.62 2.69 0.84
C ALA A 72 -4.64 1.60 0.50
N LEU A 73 -5.93 1.77 0.86
CA LEU A 73 -7.00 0.86 0.42
C LEU A 73 -7.14 0.84 -1.11
N LEU A 74 -6.97 1.99 -1.75
CA LEU A 74 -7.20 2.18 -3.18
C LEU A 74 -5.92 2.15 -4.03
N HIS A 75 -4.72 1.93 -3.43
CA HIS A 75 -3.45 2.09 -4.15
C HIS A 75 -3.34 1.19 -5.38
N ASP A 76 -3.93 0.02 -5.30
CA ASP A 76 -3.86 -1.03 -6.32
C ASP A 76 -5.15 -1.20 -7.17
N ILE A 77 -6.16 -0.30 -7.04
CA ILE A 77 -7.39 -0.37 -7.87
C ILE A 77 -7.10 -0.32 -9.37
N GLY A 78 -6.01 0.30 -9.78
CA GLY A 78 -5.60 0.34 -11.18
C GLY A 78 -5.23 -1.03 -11.76
N GLN A 79 -5.00 -2.06 -10.92
CA GLN A 79 -4.85 -3.44 -11.38
C GLN A 79 -6.12 -3.98 -12.05
N LEU A 80 -7.28 -3.33 -11.84
CA LEU A 80 -8.50 -3.62 -12.58
C LEU A 80 -8.34 -3.46 -14.10
N SER A 81 -7.43 -2.58 -14.54
CA SER A 81 -7.09 -2.36 -15.96
C SER A 81 -6.01 -3.30 -16.50
N VAL A 82 -5.33 -4.06 -15.64
CA VAL A 82 -4.26 -4.98 -16.04
C VAL A 82 -4.87 -6.31 -16.46
N PRO A 83 -4.48 -6.88 -17.63
CA PRO A 83 -4.97 -8.18 -18.05
C PRO A 83 -4.64 -9.29 -17.04
N ASN A 84 -5.59 -10.20 -16.77
CA ASN A 84 -5.39 -11.29 -15.82
C ASN A 84 -4.19 -12.18 -16.18
N LEU A 85 -3.93 -12.37 -17.48
CA LEU A 85 -2.74 -13.10 -17.95
C LEU A 85 -1.42 -12.46 -17.49
N VAL A 86 -1.37 -11.13 -17.34
CA VAL A 86 -0.20 -10.41 -16.84
C VAL A 86 -0.13 -10.55 -15.31
N LEU A 87 -1.27 -10.35 -14.63
CA LEU A 87 -1.34 -10.45 -13.17
C LEU A 87 -0.92 -11.84 -12.66
N SER A 88 -1.33 -12.92 -13.36
CA SER A 88 -1.00 -14.29 -12.97
C SER A 88 0.48 -14.65 -13.11
N LYS A 89 1.27 -13.85 -13.82
CA LYS A 89 2.71 -14.06 -14.03
C LYS A 89 3.60 -13.28 -13.06
N VAL A 90 3.04 -12.39 -12.26
CA VAL A 90 3.83 -11.61 -11.30
C VAL A 90 4.50 -12.58 -10.30
N PRO A 91 5.82 -12.50 -10.04
CA PRO A 91 6.75 -11.44 -10.49
C PRO A 91 7.49 -11.72 -11.81
N TYR A 92 7.20 -12.81 -12.52
CA TYR A 92 7.94 -13.30 -13.70
C TYR A 92 7.41 -12.68 -15.01
N LEU A 93 7.52 -11.37 -15.13
CA LEU A 93 7.02 -10.59 -16.26
C LEU A 93 8.11 -10.35 -17.32
N THR A 94 7.75 -10.43 -18.60
CA THR A 94 8.57 -9.88 -19.67
C THR A 94 8.61 -8.34 -19.58
N LYS A 95 9.59 -7.68 -20.18
CA LYS A 95 9.70 -6.20 -20.19
C LYS A 95 8.41 -5.50 -20.66
N ARG A 96 7.69 -6.09 -21.65
CA ARG A 96 6.43 -5.56 -22.14
C ARG A 96 5.30 -5.72 -21.12
N GLU A 97 5.21 -6.87 -20.47
CA GLU A 97 4.23 -7.14 -19.41
C GLU A 97 4.51 -6.29 -18.17
N GLU A 98 5.77 -6.13 -17.79
CA GLU A 98 6.17 -5.24 -16.71
C GLU A 98 5.75 -3.79 -16.96
N ALA A 99 5.97 -3.29 -18.20
CA ALA A 99 5.52 -1.96 -18.58
C ALA A 99 3.99 -1.82 -18.51
N ALA A 100 3.24 -2.87 -18.89
CA ALA A 100 1.78 -2.91 -18.74
C ALA A 100 1.35 -2.95 -17.28
N TYR A 101 2.00 -3.76 -16.45
CA TYR A 101 1.74 -3.84 -15.03
C TYR A 101 1.99 -2.50 -14.32
N LYS A 102 3.12 -1.84 -14.58
CA LYS A 102 3.48 -0.55 -13.98
C LYS A 102 2.47 0.57 -14.24
N ARG A 103 1.65 0.44 -15.28
CA ARG A 103 0.59 1.42 -15.59
C ARG A 103 -0.54 1.45 -14.56
N HIS A 104 -0.66 0.44 -13.68
CA HIS A 104 -1.73 0.45 -12.67
C HIS A 104 -1.70 1.69 -11.79
N CYS A 105 -0.54 2.27 -11.47
CA CYS A 105 -0.44 3.50 -10.69
C CYS A 105 -1.15 4.67 -11.37
N LEU A 106 -0.94 4.80 -12.69
CA LEU A 106 -1.59 5.85 -13.49
C LEU A 106 -3.07 5.57 -13.70
N ALA A 107 -3.42 4.31 -13.97
CA ALA A 107 -4.80 3.89 -14.16
C ALA A 107 -5.63 4.07 -12.88
N GLY A 108 -5.10 3.68 -11.71
CA GLY A 108 -5.77 3.87 -10.42
C GLY A 108 -5.99 5.36 -10.11
N ALA A 109 -5.00 6.20 -10.37
CA ALA A 109 -5.15 7.65 -10.24
C ALA A 109 -6.24 8.20 -11.17
N ALA A 110 -6.24 7.77 -12.45
CA ALA A 110 -7.22 8.22 -13.44
C ALA A 110 -8.66 7.79 -13.12
N MET A 111 -8.87 6.64 -12.46
CA MET A 111 -10.19 6.19 -12.02
C MET A 111 -10.84 7.14 -11.01
N LEU A 112 -10.05 7.94 -10.30
CA LEU A 112 -10.51 8.88 -9.27
C LEU A 112 -10.48 10.35 -9.71
N GLU A 113 -9.90 10.67 -10.88
CA GLU A 113 -9.74 12.07 -11.33
C GLU A 113 -11.05 12.84 -11.51
N ASN A 114 -12.16 12.15 -11.78
CA ASN A 114 -13.48 12.77 -11.90
C ASN A 114 -14.18 13.02 -10.56
N PHE A 115 -13.54 12.71 -9.45
CA PHE A 115 -14.05 12.88 -8.10
C PHE A 115 -13.13 13.86 -7.35
N PRO A 116 -13.47 15.18 -7.30
CA PRO A 116 -12.61 16.22 -6.73
C PRO A 116 -12.20 15.97 -5.28
N GLU A 117 -13.06 15.31 -4.52
CA GLU A 117 -12.83 14.92 -3.13
C GLU A 117 -11.63 14.02 -2.92
N PHE A 118 -11.23 13.23 -3.94
CA PHE A 118 -10.04 12.39 -3.88
C PHE A 118 -8.74 13.09 -4.30
N GLY A 119 -8.77 14.39 -4.57
CA GLY A 119 -7.61 15.16 -5.05
C GLY A 119 -6.35 14.95 -4.21
N SER A 120 -6.47 14.86 -2.88
CA SER A 120 -5.36 14.63 -1.96
C SER A 120 -4.72 13.25 -2.12
N ILE A 121 -5.51 12.20 -2.42
CA ILE A 121 -5.00 10.82 -2.51
C ILE A 121 -4.54 10.42 -3.92
N ILE A 122 -4.99 11.10 -4.96
CA ILE A 122 -4.60 10.80 -6.36
C ILE A 122 -3.07 10.84 -6.53
N SER A 123 -2.40 11.85 -5.95
CA SER A 123 -0.95 11.96 -6.01
C SER A 123 -0.25 10.82 -5.25
N ILE A 124 -0.83 10.35 -4.15
CA ILE A 124 -0.33 9.24 -3.35
C ILE A 124 -0.45 7.94 -4.14
N ILE A 125 -1.63 7.64 -4.67
CA ILE A 125 -1.89 6.44 -5.49
C ILE A 125 -0.97 6.41 -6.73
N ARG A 126 -0.78 7.55 -7.39
CA ARG A 126 0.11 7.64 -8.56
C ARG A 126 1.56 7.31 -8.23
N SER A 127 2.02 7.62 -7.01
CA SER A 127 3.43 7.64 -6.64
C SER A 127 3.86 6.53 -5.66
N HIS A 128 2.99 5.57 -5.33
CA HIS A 128 3.29 4.56 -4.31
C HIS A 128 4.41 3.56 -4.69
N HIS A 129 4.84 3.57 -5.93
CA HIS A 129 6.02 2.82 -6.42
C HIS A 129 7.23 3.71 -6.74
N GLU A 130 7.20 4.97 -6.34
CA GLU A 130 8.42 5.77 -6.34
C GLU A 130 9.38 5.28 -5.27
N LYS A 131 10.68 5.34 -5.57
CA LYS A 131 11.75 4.96 -4.64
C LYS A 131 12.46 6.19 -4.12
N TYR A 132 12.88 6.15 -2.88
CA TYR A 132 13.45 7.32 -2.19
C TYR A 132 14.68 7.88 -2.90
N ASP A 133 15.47 7.02 -3.58
CA ASP A 133 16.63 7.40 -4.38
C ASP A 133 16.30 7.98 -5.77
N GLY A 134 15.03 7.89 -6.22
CA GLY A 134 14.54 8.36 -7.52
C GLY A 134 14.62 7.32 -8.64
N THR A 135 14.91 6.05 -8.33
CA THR A 135 14.92 4.96 -9.32
C THR A 135 13.55 4.31 -9.55
N GLY A 136 12.52 4.78 -8.81
CA GLY A 136 11.15 4.29 -8.90
C GLY A 136 10.38 4.72 -10.14
N TYR A 137 9.07 4.56 -10.10
CA TYR A 137 8.15 4.93 -11.18
C TYR A 137 6.83 5.47 -10.63
N PRO A 138 6.04 6.22 -11.41
CA PRO A 138 6.17 6.53 -12.84
C PRO A 138 6.99 7.80 -13.15
N LYS A 139 7.20 8.70 -12.17
CA LYS A 139 7.80 10.03 -12.39
C LYS A 139 9.25 10.14 -11.95
N ARG A 140 9.80 9.11 -11.32
CA ARG A 140 11.15 9.09 -10.75
C ARG A 140 11.37 10.23 -9.76
N LEU A 141 10.38 10.46 -8.91
CA LEU A 141 10.49 11.42 -7.81
C LEU A 141 11.52 10.94 -6.81
N LYS A 142 12.22 11.88 -6.18
CA LYS A 142 13.30 11.57 -5.22
C LYS A 142 13.06 12.22 -3.88
N GLY A 143 13.36 11.48 -2.79
CA GLY A 143 13.35 12.00 -1.43
C GLY A 143 11.98 12.55 -1.04
N GLN A 144 11.98 13.76 -0.49
CA GLN A 144 10.77 14.43 -0.03
C GLN A 144 9.84 14.95 -1.16
N ASN A 145 10.29 14.92 -2.42
CA ASN A 145 9.41 15.21 -3.55
C ASN A 145 8.36 14.10 -3.78
N ILE A 146 8.57 12.92 -3.19
CA ILE A 146 7.57 11.85 -3.15
C ILE A 146 6.53 12.24 -2.08
N PRO A 147 5.22 12.24 -2.39
CA PRO A 147 4.18 12.49 -1.40
C PRO A 147 4.37 11.63 -0.14
N LEU A 148 4.19 12.21 1.04
CA LEU A 148 4.42 11.51 2.32
C LEU A 148 3.61 10.21 2.40
N GLY A 149 2.32 10.25 2.04
CA GLY A 149 1.48 9.05 2.02
C GLY A 149 2.01 7.97 1.08
N ALA A 150 2.61 8.33 -0.07
CA ALA A 150 3.22 7.37 -0.97
C ALA A 150 4.47 6.71 -0.38
N ARG A 151 5.31 7.48 0.34
CA ARG A 151 6.47 6.92 1.08
C ARG A 151 6.04 5.96 2.18
N ILE A 152 4.95 6.28 2.88
CA ILE A 152 4.36 5.42 3.92
C ILE A 152 3.83 4.12 3.29
N ILE A 153 3.04 4.23 2.22
CA ILE A 153 2.47 3.08 1.52
C ILE A 153 3.57 2.19 0.95
N ALA A 154 4.65 2.75 0.41
CA ALA A 154 5.77 1.97 -0.13
C ALA A 154 6.37 1.01 0.91
N VAL A 155 6.59 1.46 2.15
CA VAL A 155 7.10 0.62 3.25
C VAL A 155 6.07 -0.44 3.66
N ALA A 156 4.83 -0.06 3.87
CA ALA A 156 3.75 -0.96 4.26
C ALA A 156 3.49 -2.05 3.20
N ASN A 157 3.44 -1.65 1.91
CA ASN A 157 3.27 -2.52 0.76
C ASN A 157 4.41 -3.54 0.65
N TYR A 158 5.67 -3.09 0.79
CA TYR A 158 6.83 -3.97 0.76
C TYR A 158 6.72 -5.04 1.84
N TYR A 159 6.48 -4.63 3.07
CA TYR A 159 6.37 -5.55 4.19
C TYR A 159 5.26 -6.59 3.99
N ASP A 160 4.03 -6.15 3.69
CA ASP A 160 2.92 -7.08 3.50
C ASP A 160 3.16 -8.08 2.37
N ARG A 161 3.76 -7.64 1.26
CA ARG A 161 4.05 -8.53 0.13
C ARG A 161 4.98 -9.68 0.49
N TYR A 162 5.86 -9.52 1.46
CA TYR A 162 6.83 -10.55 1.84
C TYR A 162 6.38 -11.44 2.98
N ILE A 163 5.51 -10.95 3.86
CA ILE A 163 5.00 -11.77 4.97
C ILE A 163 3.67 -12.47 4.65
N ASN A 164 2.91 -11.96 3.66
CA ASN A 164 1.57 -12.45 3.34
C ASN A 164 1.66 -13.63 2.35
N PRO A 165 1.18 -14.84 2.72
CA PRO A 165 1.26 -16.03 1.89
C PRO A 165 0.47 -15.91 0.58
N CYS A 166 -0.50 -15.00 0.52
CA CYS A 166 -1.36 -14.84 -0.66
C CYS A 166 -0.74 -13.97 -1.75
N THR A 167 0.37 -13.28 -1.48
CA THR A 167 0.94 -12.29 -2.40
C THR A 167 2.16 -12.78 -3.17
N GLN A 168 2.91 -13.75 -2.65
CA GLN A 168 4.11 -14.28 -3.33
C GLN A 168 4.39 -15.75 -2.98
N HIS A 169 5.12 -16.45 -3.87
CA HIS A 169 5.63 -17.81 -3.63
C HIS A 169 6.76 -17.90 -2.59
N TRP A 170 7.34 -16.76 -2.19
CA TRP A 170 8.48 -16.66 -1.28
C TRP A 170 8.03 -15.88 -0.04
N GLN A 171 7.66 -16.62 0.99
CA GLN A 171 7.42 -16.02 2.30
C GLN A 171 8.76 -15.76 3.00
N LYS A 172 8.85 -14.56 3.60
CA LYS A 172 9.89 -14.21 4.56
C LYS A 172 9.30 -14.21 5.96
N THR A 173 10.15 -14.45 6.91
CA THR A 173 9.84 -14.19 8.31
C THR A 173 9.71 -12.67 8.54
N HIS A 174 9.01 -12.28 9.58
CA HIS A 174 8.95 -10.87 10.01
C HIS A 174 10.34 -10.25 10.20
N ALA A 175 11.27 -11.02 10.79
CA ALA A 175 12.65 -10.57 11.02
C ALA A 175 13.40 -10.30 9.71
N GLU A 176 13.30 -11.19 8.74
CA GLU A 176 13.93 -11.02 7.42
C GLU A 176 13.34 -9.80 6.67
N ALA A 177 12.02 -9.63 6.69
CA ALA A 177 11.36 -8.49 6.05
C ALA A 177 11.79 -7.16 6.68
N ILE A 178 11.95 -7.11 8.01
CA ILE A 178 12.43 -5.93 8.74
C ILE A 178 13.89 -5.64 8.41
N THR A 179 14.75 -6.65 8.42
CA THR A 179 16.17 -6.49 8.05
C THR A 179 16.29 -5.88 6.65
N GLU A 180 15.54 -6.40 5.68
CA GLU A 180 15.57 -5.84 4.33
C GLU A 180 15.01 -4.41 4.23
N LEU A 181 13.98 -4.06 5.01
CA LEU A 181 13.50 -2.67 5.06
C LEU A 181 14.60 -1.74 5.58
N GLN A 182 15.37 -2.18 6.60
CA GLN A 182 16.51 -1.42 7.14
C GLN A 182 17.62 -1.28 6.13
N ASP A 183 18.00 -2.37 5.44
CA ASP A 183 19.06 -2.38 4.43
C ASP A 183 18.73 -1.47 3.22
N LYS A 184 17.44 -1.34 2.89
CA LYS A 184 16.95 -0.52 1.79
C LYS A 184 16.57 0.91 2.19
N ALA A 185 16.72 1.26 3.48
CA ALA A 185 16.47 2.62 3.95
C ALA A 185 17.47 3.61 3.32
N GLY A 186 16.96 4.72 2.79
CA GLY A 186 17.73 5.70 2.03
C GLY A 186 17.90 5.38 0.54
N GLN A 187 17.56 4.16 0.11
CA GLN A 187 17.53 3.74 -1.30
C GLN A 187 16.07 3.62 -1.77
N ASP A 188 15.43 2.48 -1.47
CA ASP A 188 14.04 2.25 -1.85
C ASP A 188 13.08 3.04 -0.96
N PHE A 189 13.37 3.17 0.34
CA PHE A 189 12.46 3.67 1.36
C PHE A 189 13.01 4.88 2.11
N ASP A 190 12.08 5.73 2.59
CA ASP A 190 12.41 6.81 3.51
C ASP A 190 12.87 6.25 4.86
N PRO A 191 14.09 6.57 5.34
CA PRO A 191 14.61 6.06 6.60
C PRO A 191 13.74 6.40 7.82
N HIS A 192 13.11 7.58 7.82
CA HIS A 192 12.22 7.99 8.91
C HIS A 192 10.94 7.14 8.95
N ILE A 193 10.41 6.81 7.77
CA ILE A 193 9.21 5.95 7.66
C ILE A 193 9.53 4.51 8.05
N VAL A 194 10.68 3.99 7.62
CA VAL A 194 11.13 2.64 8.04
C VAL A 194 11.25 2.56 9.56
N LYS A 195 11.88 3.55 10.20
CA LYS A 195 11.99 3.61 11.66
C LYS A 195 10.61 3.63 12.33
N ALA A 196 9.72 4.50 11.87
CA ALA A 196 8.37 4.61 12.42
C ALA A 196 7.56 3.31 12.25
N PHE A 197 7.72 2.61 11.10
CA PHE A 197 7.12 1.31 10.87
C PHE A 197 7.57 0.27 11.89
N ILE A 198 8.88 0.13 12.10
CA ILE A 198 9.43 -0.84 13.05
C ILE A 198 8.91 -0.57 14.47
N GLU A 199 8.87 0.69 14.88
CA GLU A 199 8.40 1.09 16.21
C GLU A 199 6.89 0.93 16.41
N SER A 200 6.07 0.93 15.34
CA SER A 200 4.61 0.88 15.43
C SER A 200 4.04 -0.51 15.15
N VAL A 201 4.65 -1.27 14.26
CA VAL A 201 4.08 -2.54 13.75
C VAL A 201 4.71 -3.76 14.42
N LEU A 202 6.01 -3.71 14.71
CA LEU A 202 6.73 -4.84 15.30
C LEU A 202 6.16 -5.31 16.65
N PRO A 203 5.80 -4.45 17.58
CA PRO A 203 5.19 -4.86 18.84
C PRO A 203 3.88 -5.64 18.64
N LEU A 204 3.05 -5.19 17.70
CA LEU A 204 1.76 -5.80 17.39
C LEU A 204 1.91 -7.18 16.70
N ALA A 205 2.92 -7.31 15.84
CA ALA A 205 3.21 -8.58 15.18
C ALA A 205 3.73 -9.65 16.13
N ILE A 206 4.49 -9.26 17.18
CA ILE A 206 5.01 -10.18 18.20
C ILE A 206 3.90 -10.63 19.17
N GLU A 207 2.98 -9.73 19.53
CA GLU A 207 1.87 -10.08 20.44
C GLU A 207 0.87 -11.05 19.82
N ALA A 208 0.66 -10.96 18.51
CA ALA A 208 -0.27 -11.82 17.78
C ALA A 208 0.26 -13.27 17.58
N HIS A 209 1.53 -13.53 17.89
CA HIS A 209 2.15 -14.87 17.81
C HIS A 209 2.37 -15.55 19.17
N LYS A 210 1.89 -14.93 20.24
CA LYS A 210 1.86 -15.52 21.60
C LYS A 210 0.49 -16.11 21.91
#